data_0be38d48a0d8c9379883bc3a23300cff
#
_entry.id   0be38d48a0d8c9379883bc3a23300cff
#
_cell.length_a   1.000
_cell.length_b   1.000
_cell.length_c   1.000
_cell.angle_alpha   90.00
_cell.angle_beta   90.00
_cell.angle_gamma   90.00
#
_symmetry.space_group_name_H-M   'P 1'
#
loop_
_entity.id
_entity.type
_entity.pdbx_description
1 polymer ?
#
loop_
_entity_poly.entity_id
_entity_poly.type
_entity_poly.pdbx_seq_one_letter_code
_entity_poly.pdbx_strand_id
1 'polypeptide(L)'
;VANIVRVELQKIILYYGFAPVADPEALKLWQKTLCESLGLKGRILISKHGINGTLGGDMSALKKYVRQTKEYAGFKKIDFKWSDGTGNDFPRLSVRVRSELVAFNAPDEIEVDARGVVGGGKHLKPAQVDALVAERGDEVVFFDGRNAFEAKIGKFKNAIIPDVQTSHDFIRDIESGKYDDIKDKPIVTYCTGGIRCEILSSIMIKRGFKEVYQIDGGIVRYGESQGDKSLWEGSLYVFDDRLNINFTPDAVTIGECESCSGPTSSFRNCTNLGCKDLVLLCDTCFEDPANVQCNETHTRGRRKEAVG
;
A
#
# COMPACT_ATOMS: atom_id res chain seq x y z
N VAL A 1 -30.86 -36.28 -0.23
CA VAL A 1 -30.34 -35.10 -0.98
C VAL A 1 -29.23 -34.55 -0.12
N ALA A 2 -27.96 -34.82 -0.51
CA ALA A 2 -26.80 -34.29 0.20
C ALA A 2 -26.77 -32.75 0.05
N ASN A 3 -26.84 -32.03 1.17
CA ASN A 3 -26.57 -30.61 1.22
C ASN A 3 -25.10 -30.42 0.88
N ILE A 4 -24.79 -30.05 -0.36
CA ILE A 4 -23.47 -29.58 -0.77
C ILE A 4 -23.30 -28.21 -0.05
N VAL A 5 -22.59 -28.23 1.08
CA VAL A 5 -22.10 -26.99 1.70
C VAL A 5 -21.16 -26.36 0.67
N ARG A 6 -21.62 -25.34 -0.05
CA ARG A 6 -20.74 -24.51 -0.86
C ARG A 6 -19.77 -23.84 0.09
N VAL A 7 -18.52 -24.28 0.09
CA VAL A 7 -17.43 -23.55 0.72
C VAL A 7 -17.32 -22.23 -0.06
N GLU A 8 -17.78 -21.15 0.55
CA GLU A 8 -17.67 -19.81 -0.03
C GLU A 8 -16.20 -19.41 -0.06
N LEU A 9 -15.69 -19.13 -1.25
CA LEU A 9 -14.30 -18.76 -1.47
C LEU A 9 -14.09 -17.33 -1.00
N GLN A 10 -13.33 -17.15 0.07
CA GLN A 10 -13.02 -15.86 0.64
C GLN A 10 -11.86 -15.19 -0.13
N LYS A 11 -12.02 -13.93 -0.46
CA LYS A 11 -11.01 -13.13 -1.16
C LYS A 11 -10.88 -11.74 -0.56
N ILE A 12 -9.76 -11.10 -0.88
CA ILE A 12 -9.52 -9.69 -0.62
C ILE A 12 -9.32 -8.98 -1.96
N ILE A 13 -9.88 -7.78 -2.09
CA ILE A 13 -9.60 -6.88 -3.20
C ILE A 13 -8.91 -5.61 -2.70
N LEU A 14 -7.84 -5.19 -3.40
CA LEU A 14 -7.16 -3.92 -3.23
C LEU A 14 -7.34 -3.11 -4.52
N TYR A 15 -7.78 -1.87 -4.40
CA TYR A 15 -8.04 -1.03 -5.55
C TYR A 15 -7.93 0.45 -5.21
N TYR A 16 -7.67 1.26 -6.21
CA TYR A 16 -7.81 2.70 -6.17
C TYR A 16 -8.17 3.24 -7.55
N GLY A 17 -8.70 4.45 -7.57
CA GLY A 17 -8.94 5.20 -8.79
C GLY A 17 -8.90 6.69 -8.51
N PHE A 18 -8.03 7.38 -9.24
CA PHE A 18 -8.03 8.84 -9.29
C PHE A 18 -8.97 9.29 -10.40
N ALA A 19 -9.98 10.03 -10.02
CA ALA A 19 -10.94 10.69 -10.91
C ALA A 19 -11.65 11.81 -10.13
N PRO A 20 -12.08 12.91 -10.76
CA PRO A 20 -12.85 13.94 -10.10
C PRO A 20 -14.16 13.37 -9.52
N VAL A 21 -14.41 13.60 -8.23
CA VAL A 21 -15.63 13.21 -7.52
C VAL A 21 -16.38 14.49 -7.10
N ALA A 22 -17.54 14.71 -7.68
CA ALA A 22 -18.32 15.92 -7.44
C ALA A 22 -18.88 15.98 -6.00
N ASP A 23 -19.36 14.86 -5.49
CA ASP A 23 -19.91 14.72 -4.12
C ASP A 23 -19.31 13.50 -3.40
N PRO A 24 -18.23 13.68 -2.64
CA PRO A 24 -17.61 12.60 -1.88
C PRO A 24 -18.53 12.01 -0.78
N GLU A 25 -19.44 12.79 -0.20
CA GLU A 25 -20.34 12.27 0.85
C GLU A 25 -21.45 11.39 0.25
N ALA A 26 -22.03 11.77 -0.88
CA ALA A 26 -22.97 10.91 -1.60
C ALA A 26 -22.29 9.61 -2.06
N LEU A 27 -21.05 9.67 -2.57
CA LEU A 27 -20.28 8.50 -2.95
C LEU A 27 -19.99 7.60 -1.74
N LYS A 28 -19.65 8.16 -0.59
CA LYS A 28 -19.45 7.42 0.67
C LYS A 28 -20.72 6.68 1.09
N LEU A 29 -21.87 7.36 1.06
CA LEU A 29 -23.15 6.75 1.45
C LEU A 29 -23.46 5.56 0.55
N TRP A 30 -23.32 5.73 -0.78
CA TRP A 30 -23.54 4.64 -1.73
C TRP A 30 -22.60 3.47 -1.48
N GLN A 31 -21.28 3.71 -1.40
CA GLN A 31 -20.28 2.67 -1.18
C GLN A 31 -20.47 1.92 0.15
N LYS A 32 -20.86 2.66 1.21
CA LYS A 32 -21.17 2.06 2.50
C LYS A 32 -22.38 1.13 2.42
N THR A 33 -23.50 1.62 1.87
CA THR A 33 -24.73 0.83 1.72
C THR A 33 -24.49 -0.41 0.84
N LEU A 34 -23.74 -0.27 -0.24
CA LEU A 34 -23.38 -1.38 -1.11
C LEU A 34 -22.57 -2.45 -0.36
N CYS A 35 -21.52 -2.06 0.37
CA CYS A 35 -20.73 -3.00 1.16
C CYS A 35 -21.56 -3.69 2.26
N GLU A 36 -22.42 -2.94 2.98
CA GLU A 36 -23.29 -3.48 4.03
C GLU A 36 -24.27 -4.49 3.45
N SER A 37 -24.90 -4.20 2.30
CA SER A 37 -25.82 -5.12 1.63
C SER A 37 -25.17 -6.41 1.13
N LEU A 38 -23.86 -6.38 0.89
CA LEU A 38 -23.08 -7.52 0.42
C LEU A 38 -22.29 -8.22 1.54
N GLY A 39 -22.39 -7.74 2.80
CA GLY A 39 -21.68 -8.31 3.94
C GLY A 39 -20.16 -8.13 3.88
N LEU A 40 -19.65 -7.14 3.13
CA LEU A 40 -18.22 -6.89 2.96
C LEU A 40 -17.65 -6.10 4.13
N LYS A 41 -16.41 -6.43 4.50
CA LYS A 41 -15.64 -5.72 5.51
C LYS A 41 -14.38 -5.13 4.90
N GLY A 42 -13.78 -4.13 5.57
CA GLY A 42 -12.55 -3.49 5.12
C GLY A 42 -12.61 -1.98 5.23
N ARG A 43 -11.77 -1.31 4.46
CA ARG A 43 -11.66 0.15 4.51
C ARG A 43 -11.77 0.77 3.13
N ILE A 44 -12.56 1.84 3.02
CA ILE A 44 -12.66 2.69 1.84
C ILE A 44 -12.40 4.14 2.26
N LEU A 45 -11.49 4.81 1.56
CA LEU A 45 -11.27 6.24 1.63
C LEU A 45 -11.76 6.89 0.35
N ILE A 46 -12.46 8.00 0.49
CA ILE A 46 -13.02 8.78 -0.62
C ILE A 46 -12.57 10.23 -0.45
N SER A 47 -12.23 10.88 -1.54
CA SER A 47 -11.94 12.31 -1.57
C SER A 47 -12.49 12.94 -2.86
N LYS A 48 -12.35 14.26 -3.01
CA LYS A 48 -12.64 14.96 -4.29
C LYS A 48 -11.80 14.40 -5.47
N HIS A 49 -10.72 13.67 -5.17
CA HIS A 49 -9.77 13.13 -6.14
C HIS A 49 -10.01 11.66 -6.50
N GLY A 50 -11.00 10.97 -5.88
CA GLY A 50 -11.29 9.57 -6.20
C GLY A 50 -11.60 8.68 -5.02
N ILE A 51 -11.21 7.40 -5.15
CA ILE A 51 -11.48 6.32 -4.20
C ILE A 51 -10.24 5.45 -3.97
N ASN A 52 -10.07 4.95 -2.74
CA ASN A 52 -9.04 3.99 -2.36
C ASN A 52 -9.64 2.98 -1.39
N GLY A 53 -9.56 1.69 -1.70
CA GLY A 53 -10.20 0.66 -0.88
C GLY A 53 -9.46 -0.66 -0.82
N THR A 54 -9.64 -1.32 0.33
CA THR A 54 -9.31 -2.73 0.52
C THR A 54 -10.50 -3.37 1.20
N LEU A 55 -11.08 -4.40 0.58
CA LEU A 55 -12.27 -5.10 1.07
C LEU A 55 -12.06 -6.60 1.05
N GLY A 56 -12.58 -7.28 2.06
CA GLY A 56 -12.61 -8.74 2.16
C GLY A 56 -14.03 -9.26 2.26
N GLY A 57 -14.22 -10.50 1.81
CA GLY A 57 -15.49 -11.21 1.90
C GLY A 57 -15.61 -12.31 0.85
N ASP A 58 -16.83 -12.84 0.70
CA ASP A 58 -17.12 -13.85 -0.32
C ASP A 58 -16.83 -13.35 -1.74
N MET A 59 -16.21 -14.20 -2.55
CA MET A 59 -15.82 -13.86 -3.92
C MET A 59 -17.03 -13.44 -4.77
N SER A 60 -18.20 -14.01 -4.56
CA SER A 60 -19.42 -13.67 -5.31
C SER A 60 -19.92 -12.25 -4.94
N ALA A 61 -19.84 -11.90 -3.66
CA ALA A 61 -20.16 -10.58 -3.16
C ALA A 61 -19.18 -9.51 -3.67
N LEU A 62 -17.88 -9.81 -3.62
CA LEU A 62 -16.84 -8.93 -4.16
C LEU A 62 -16.98 -8.70 -5.66
N LYS A 63 -17.31 -9.74 -6.46
CA LYS A 63 -17.60 -9.58 -7.90
C LYS A 63 -18.79 -8.65 -8.17
N LYS A 64 -19.84 -8.73 -7.35
CA LYS A 64 -21.00 -7.80 -7.44
C LYS A 64 -20.58 -6.38 -7.10
N TYR A 65 -19.81 -6.20 -6.03
CA TYR A 65 -19.25 -4.91 -5.63
C TYR A 65 -18.41 -4.27 -6.75
N VAL A 66 -17.46 -5.02 -7.31
CA VAL A 66 -16.61 -4.58 -8.42
C VAL A 66 -17.43 -4.11 -9.62
N ARG A 67 -18.43 -4.92 -10.02
CA ARG A 67 -19.31 -4.57 -11.14
C ARG A 67 -20.04 -3.25 -10.89
N GLN A 68 -20.69 -3.10 -9.74
CA GLN A 68 -21.44 -1.89 -9.41
C GLN A 68 -20.54 -0.67 -9.24
N THR A 69 -19.40 -0.81 -8.59
CA THR A 69 -18.43 0.28 -8.44
C THR A 69 -17.95 0.80 -9.81
N LYS A 70 -17.76 -0.09 -10.80
CA LYS A 70 -17.40 0.28 -12.17
C LYS A 70 -18.52 0.97 -12.96
N GLU A 71 -19.75 1.00 -12.48
CA GLU A 71 -20.84 1.77 -13.08
C GLU A 71 -20.65 3.29 -12.87
N TYR A 72 -19.94 3.70 -11.82
CA TYR A 72 -19.56 5.10 -11.65
C TYR A 72 -18.59 5.52 -12.76
N ALA A 73 -18.91 6.61 -13.49
CA ALA A 73 -18.23 6.97 -14.73
C ALA A 73 -16.70 7.11 -14.58
N GLY A 74 -16.24 7.70 -13.47
CA GLY A 74 -14.80 7.86 -13.15
C GLY A 74 -14.08 6.57 -12.74
N PHE A 75 -14.82 5.48 -12.46
CA PHE A 75 -14.26 4.25 -11.90
C PHE A 75 -14.28 3.05 -12.87
N LYS A 76 -14.73 3.23 -14.11
CA LYS A 76 -14.80 2.17 -15.12
C LYS A 76 -13.48 1.42 -15.33
N LYS A 77 -12.37 2.15 -15.25
CA LYS A 77 -11.01 1.63 -15.52
C LYS A 77 -10.26 1.20 -14.27
N ILE A 78 -10.88 1.27 -13.09
CA ILE A 78 -10.22 0.82 -11.85
C ILE A 78 -9.75 -0.61 -12.00
N ASP A 79 -8.48 -0.83 -11.67
CA ASP A 79 -7.88 -2.13 -11.54
C ASP A 79 -8.08 -2.67 -10.12
N PHE A 80 -8.74 -3.81 -10.02
CA PHE A 80 -8.98 -4.51 -8.76
C PHE A 80 -8.01 -5.67 -8.65
N LYS A 81 -7.09 -5.59 -7.71
CA LYS A 81 -6.13 -6.66 -7.40
C LYS A 81 -6.76 -7.63 -6.42
N TRP A 82 -6.69 -8.91 -6.72
CA TRP A 82 -7.32 -9.98 -5.95
C TRP A 82 -6.27 -10.80 -5.22
N SER A 83 -6.50 -11.12 -3.96
CA SER A 83 -5.69 -12.06 -3.19
C SER A 83 -6.57 -12.98 -2.38
N ASP A 84 -6.00 -14.08 -1.89
CA ASP A 84 -6.68 -14.98 -0.98
C ASP A 84 -6.96 -14.29 0.35
N GLY A 85 -8.12 -14.58 0.91
CA GLY A 85 -8.57 -14.11 2.20
C GLY A 85 -9.06 -15.27 3.07
N THR A 86 -9.19 -15.00 4.36
CA THR A 86 -9.70 -15.94 5.37
C THR A 86 -11.18 -15.73 5.70
N GLY A 87 -11.75 -14.58 5.28
CA GLY A 87 -13.08 -14.09 5.67
C GLY A 87 -13.08 -13.28 6.98
N ASN A 88 -11.98 -13.30 7.74
CA ASN A 88 -11.78 -12.53 8.97
C ASN A 88 -10.64 -11.52 8.87
N ASP A 89 -10.21 -11.19 7.67
CA ASP A 89 -9.08 -10.30 7.39
C ASP A 89 -9.30 -8.85 7.80
N PHE A 90 -10.55 -8.48 8.09
CA PHE A 90 -10.93 -7.16 8.56
C PHE A 90 -11.97 -7.25 9.68
N PRO A 91 -11.78 -6.59 10.84
CA PRO A 91 -12.71 -6.66 11.97
C PRO A 91 -14.05 -5.96 11.66
N ARG A 92 -14.05 -4.94 10.80
CA ARG A 92 -15.24 -4.12 10.48
C ARG A 92 -15.14 -3.43 9.13
N LEU A 93 -16.29 -2.90 8.66
CA LEU A 93 -16.35 -1.97 7.55
C LEU A 93 -16.06 -0.52 8.03
N SER A 94 -15.23 0.21 7.29
CA SER A 94 -14.95 1.63 7.52
C SER A 94 -14.93 2.38 6.19
N VAL A 95 -15.93 3.22 5.92
CA VAL A 95 -15.99 4.10 4.74
C VAL A 95 -15.91 5.55 5.20
N ARG A 96 -14.90 6.31 4.74
CA ARG A 96 -14.63 7.66 5.23
C ARG A 96 -14.30 8.61 4.09
N VAL A 97 -14.81 9.83 4.17
CA VAL A 97 -14.31 10.95 3.36
C VAL A 97 -13.07 11.54 4.02
N ARG A 98 -12.09 11.91 3.20
CA ARG A 98 -10.84 12.56 3.59
C ARG A 98 -10.49 13.65 2.58
N SER A 99 -9.66 14.61 2.96
CA SER A 99 -9.09 15.60 2.04
C SER A 99 -8.23 14.95 0.96
N GLU A 100 -7.53 13.86 1.32
CA GLU A 100 -6.62 13.13 0.45
C GLU A 100 -6.91 11.62 0.48
N LEU A 101 -6.68 10.92 -0.64
CA LEU A 101 -6.73 9.45 -0.69
C LEU A 101 -5.52 8.80 0.00
N VAL A 102 -4.39 9.48 -0.04
CA VAL A 102 -3.16 9.16 0.68
C VAL A 102 -2.68 10.42 1.36
N ALA A 103 -2.41 10.33 2.64
CA ALA A 103 -2.10 11.48 3.47
C ALA A 103 -0.64 11.95 3.28
N PHE A 104 -0.38 12.70 2.21
CA PHE A 104 0.88 13.43 2.00
C PHE A 104 0.89 14.79 2.71
N ASN A 105 -0.27 15.20 3.27
CA ASN A 105 -0.50 16.51 3.88
C ASN A 105 -0.32 17.67 2.90
N ALA A 106 -0.69 17.43 1.64
CA ALA A 106 -0.59 18.38 0.56
C ALA A 106 -1.75 18.19 -0.44
N PRO A 107 -3.01 18.41 0.00
CA PRO A 107 -4.20 18.12 -0.84
C PRO A 107 -4.27 18.97 -2.11
N ASP A 108 -3.55 20.09 -2.16
CA ASP A 108 -3.52 21.00 -3.31
C ASP A 108 -2.27 20.81 -4.20
N GLU A 109 -1.38 19.88 -3.83
CA GLU A 109 -0.18 19.54 -4.62
C GLU A 109 -0.51 18.72 -5.87
N ILE A 110 -1.62 18.00 -5.88
CA ILE A 110 -2.01 17.17 -7.01
C ILE A 110 -3.24 17.73 -7.73
N GLU A 111 -3.21 17.60 -9.04
CA GLU A 111 -4.36 17.81 -9.92
C GLU A 111 -4.81 16.46 -10.48
N VAL A 112 -6.12 16.26 -10.60
CA VAL A 112 -6.73 15.02 -11.09
C VAL A 112 -7.72 15.34 -12.19
N ASP A 113 -7.55 14.68 -13.34
CA ASP A 113 -8.49 14.72 -14.45
C ASP A 113 -9.17 13.34 -14.67
N ALA A 114 -9.92 13.19 -15.76
CA ALA A 114 -10.58 11.93 -16.11
C ALA A 114 -9.61 10.77 -16.43
N ARG A 115 -8.32 11.04 -16.56
CA ARG A 115 -7.26 10.05 -16.84
C ARG A 115 -6.50 9.64 -15.59
N GLY A 116 -6.64 10.37 -14.48
CA GLY A 116 -5.94 10.14 -13.23
C GLY A 116 -5.17 11.36 -12.73
N VAL A 117 -4.06 11.14 -12.03
CA VAL A 117 -3.17 12.20 -11.55
C VAL A 117 -2.43 12.86 -12.72
N VAL A 118 -2.54 14.19 -12.82
CA VAL A 118 -1.87 14.96 -13.86
C VAL A 118 -0.37 15.12 -13.53
N GLY A 119 0.48 14.87 -14.54
CA GLY A 119 1.93 15.04 -14.37
C GLY A 119 2.60 13.98 -13.49
N GLY A 120 1.97 12.82 -13.31
CA GLY A 120 2.57 11.67 -12.62
C GLY A 120 3.60 10.93 -13.47
N GLY A 121 4.40 10.09 -12.82
CA GLY A 121 5.42 9.24 -13.46
C GLY A 121 4.80 8.22 -14.43
N LYS A 122 5.56 7.85 -15.45
CA LYS A 122 5.13 6.87 -16.44
C LYS A 122 4.97 5.48 -15.80
N HIS A 123 3.81 4.84 -16.01
CA HIS A 123 3.59 3.47 -15.54
C HIS A 123 4.38 2.46 -16.36
N LEU A 124 5.11 1.60 -15.66
CA LEU A 124 5.81 0.44 -16.25
C LEU A 124 5.16 -0.84 -15.75
N LYS A 125 4.79 -1.73 -16.66
CA LYS A 125 4.41 -3.10 -16.32
C LYS A 125 5.63 -3.85 -15.76
N PRO A 126 5.46 -4.90 -14.94
CA PRO A 126 6.58 -5.65 -14.37
C PRO A 126 7.68 -6.02 -15.38
N ALA A 127 7.33 -6.60 -16.51
CA ALA A 127 8.31 -6.95 -17.56
C ALA A 127 9.03 -5.73 -18.16
N GLN A 128 8.43 -4.54 -18.15
CA GLN A 128 9.07 -3.30 -18.61
C GLN A 128 10.05 -2.74 -17.56
N VAL A 129 9.78 -2.98 -16.26
CA VAL A 129 10.73 -2.67 -15.20
C VAL A 129 11.99 -3.52 -15.36
N ASP A 130 11.83 -4.83 -15.56
CA ASP A 130 12.96 -5.74 -15.75
C ASP A 130 13.74 -5.41 -17.01
N ALA A 131 13.05 -5.06 -18.11
CA ALA A 131 13.70 -4.62 -19.36
C ALA A 131 14.50 -3.33 -19.16
N LEU A 132 13.96 -2.35 -18.41
CA LEU A 132 14.67 -1.10 -18.11
C LEU A 132 15.94 -1.38 -17.29
N VAL A 133 15.84 -2.26 -16.28
CA VAL A 133 17.01 -2.65 -15.47
C VAL A 133 18.03 -3.43 -16.32
N ALA A 134 17.58 -4.32 -17.20
CA ALA A 134 18.47 -5.05 -18.12
C ALA A 134 19.20 -4.13 -19.09
N GLU A 135 18.58 -3.04 -19.53
CA GLU A 135 19.14 -2.04 -20.46
C GLU A 135 20.08 -1.05 -19.76
N ARG A 136 19.67 -0.52 -18.59
CA ARG A 136 20.33 0.62 -17.93
C ARG A 136 21.14 0.21 -16.68
N GLY A 137 21.02 -1.03 -16.23
CA GLY A 137 21.78 -1.57 -15.08
C GLY A 137 21.68 -0.72 -13.82
N ASP A 138 22.83 -0.39 -13.23
CA ASP A 138 22.94 0.36 -11.96
C ASP A 138 22.54 1.85 -12.07
N GLU A 139 22.25 2.35 -13.27
CA GLU A 139 21.71 3.70 -13.42
C GLU A 139 20.26 3.77 -12.88
N VAL A 140 19.51 2.66 -12.96
CA VAL A 140 18.12 2.61 -12.50
C VAL A 140 18.07 2.63 -10.97
N VAL A 141 17.39 3.62 -10.44
CA VAL A 141 17.21 3.79 -9.00
C VAL A 141 15.79 3.36 -8.61
N PHE A 142 15.68 2.32 -7.80
CA PHE A 142 14.43 1.99 -7.13
C PHE A 142 14.23 2.92 -5.92
N PHE A 143 13.06 3.55 -5.83
CA PHE A 143 12.73 4.47 -4.74
C PHE A 143 11.47 4.01 -4.03
N ASP A 144 11.59 3.65 -2.75
CA ASP A 144 10.47 3.13 -1.97
C ASP A 144 9.51 4.25 -1.55
N GLY A 145 8.29 4.22 -2.06
CA GLY A 145 7.20 5.13 -1.70
C GLY A 145 6.38 4.66 -0.50
N ARG A 146 6.89 3.72 0.29
CA ARG A 146 6.26 3.22 1.52
C ARG A 146 6.89 3.84 2.76
N ASN A 147 6.25 3.65 3.90
CA ASN A 147 6.85 3.99 5.19
C ASN A 147 8.08 3.10 5.45
N ALA A 148 9.11 3.64 6.08
CA ALA A 148 10.38 2.95 6.29
C ALA A 148 10.25 1.56 6.96
N PHE A 149 9.29 1.41 7.89
CA PHE A 149 9.09 0.13 8.57
C PHE A 149 8.65 -1.00 7.61
N GLU A 150 7.90 -0.67 6.54
CA GLU A 150 7.44 -1.68 5.57
C GLU A 150 8.63 -2.32 4.82
N ALA A 151 9.71 -1.56 4.61
CA ALA A 151 10.92 -2.03 3.96
C ALA A 151 11.77 -2.96 4.83
N LYS A 152 11.55 -3.00 6.15
CA LYS A 152 12.27 -3.91 7.05
C LYS A 152 12.10 -5.39 6.68
N ILE A 153 10.95 -5.77 6.12
CA ILE A 153 10.65 -7.17 5.79
C ILE A 153 10.68 -7.47 4.29
N GLY A 154 10.77 -6.45 3.44
CA GLY A 154 10.88 -6.65 2.00
C GLY A 154 11.07 -5.35 1.23
N LYS A 155 11.92 -5.39 0.20
CA LYS A 155 12.27 -4.24 -0.65
C LYS A 155 12.84 -4.70 -1.99
N PHE A 156 12.90 -3.81 -2.96
CA PHE A 156 13.71 -4.06 -4.15
C PHE A 156 15.20 -4.02 -3.81
N LYS A 157 15.97 -4.86 -4.47
CA LYS A 157 17.43 -4.90 -4.33
C LYS A 157 18.02 -3.52 -4.60
N ASN A 158 18.91 -3.06 -3.73
CA ASN A 158 19.58 -1.76 -3.78
C ASN A 158 18.63 -0.54 -3.81
N ALA A 159 17.37 -0.68 -3.37
CA ALA A 159 16.45 0.44 -3.34
C ALA A 159 16.84 1.51 -2.32
N ILE A 160 16.59 2.76 -2.69
CA ILE A 160 16.59 3.87 -1.73
C ILE A 160 15.34 3.75 -0.86
N ILE A 161 15.55 3.67 0.44
CA ILE A 161 14.51 3.64 1.45
C ILE A 161 14.52 4.98 2.18
N PRO A 162 13.60 5.90 1.87
CA PRO A 162 13.47 7.15 2.63
C PRO A 162 13.19 6.90 4.11
N ASP A 163 13.83 7.65 4.99
CA ASP A 163 13.56 7.57 6.42
C ASP A 163 12.29 8.34 6.78
N VAL A 164 11.17 7.86 6.26
CA VAL A 164 9.85 8.44 6.49
C VAL A 164 9.00 7.49 7.31
N GLN A 165 8.47 7.99 8.42
CA GLN A 165 7.59 7.20 9.28
C GLN A 165 6.16 7.15 8.76
N THR A 166 5.75 8.19 8.03
CA THR A 166 4.44 8.32 7.43
C THR A 166 4.53 9.01 6.08
N SER A 167 3.50 8.86 5.24
CA SER A 167 3.46 9.55 3.94
C SER A 167 3.50 11.08 4.05
N HIS A 168 3.18 11.66 5.22
CA HIS A 168 3.29 13.10 5.46
C HIS A 168 4.74 13.63 5.41
N ASP A 169 5.72 12.76 5.61
CA ASP A 169 7.12 13.16 5.71
C ASP A 169 7.81 13.25 4.34
N PHE A 170 7.22 12.63 3.30
CA PHE A 170 7.86 12.53 1.98
C PHE A 170 8.22 13.86 1.34
N ILE A 171 7.34 14.87 1.40
CA ILE A 171 7.61 16.15 0.74
C ILE A 171 8.86 16.79 1.34
N ARG A 172 8.91 16.88 2.67
CA ARG A 172 10.08 17.41 3.38
C ARG A 172 11.35 16.62 3.08
N ASP A 173 11.23 15.29 3.00
CA ASP A 173 12.34 14.40 2.71
C ASP A 173 12.89 14.60 1.29
N ILE A 174 12.01 14.72 0.29
CA ILE A 174 12.39 15.01 -1.11
C ILE A 174 13.01 16.41 -1.25
N GLU A 175 12.50 17.40 -0.53
CA GLU A 175 12.98 18.79 -0.55
C GLU A 175 14.26 19.00 0.28
N SER A 176 14.75 17.99 0.99
CA SER A 176 15.94 18.08 1.84
C SER A 176 17.26 18.25 1.07
N GLY A 177 17.25 18.05 -0.26
CA GLY A 177 18.45 18.08 -1.12
C GLY A 177 19.26 16.79 -1.15
N LYS A 178 18.97 15.81 -0.28
CA LYS A 178 19.73 14.54 -0.22
C LYS A 178 19.61 13.64 -1.45
N TYR A 179 18.70 13.97 -2.37
CA TYR A 179 18.47 13.22 -3.61
C TYR A 179 18.85 14.01 -4.86
N ASP A 180 19.58 15.14 -4.73
CA ASP A 180 19.89 16.01 -5.87
C ASP A 180 20.80 15.33 -6.89
N ASP A 181 21.68 14.44 -6.45
CA ASP A 181 22.60 13.65 -7.28
C ASP A 181 21.93 12.56 -8.13
N ILE A 182 20.69 12.21 -7.83
CA ILE A 182 19.93 11.21 -8.59
C ILE A 182 18.79 11.81 -9.42
N LYS A 183 18.59 13.12 -9.42
CA LYS A 183 17.47 13.76 -10.15
C LYS A 183 17.50 13.53 -11.65
N ASP A 184 18.68 13.29 -12.21
CA ASP A 184 18.90 13.02 -13.64
C ASP A 184 18.86 11.53 -13.99
N LYS A 185 18.75 10.63 -12.98
CA LYS A 185 18.69 9.19 -13.18
C LYS A 185 17.25 8.69 -13.41
N PRO A 186 17.07 7.54 -14.07
CA PRO A 186 15.78 6.88 -14.15
C PRO A 186 15.35 6.36 -12.76
N ILE A 187 14.31 6.95 -12.20
CA ILE A 187 13.76 6.58 -10.91
C ILE A 187 12.53 5.70 -11.12
N VAL A 188 12.51 4.52 -10.52
CA VAL A 188 11.35 3.63 -10.48
C VAL A 188 10.76 3.67 -9.07
N THR A 189 9.67 4.41 -8.90
CA THR A 189 8.96 4.45 -7.61
C THR A 189 8.06 3.22 -7.45
N TYR A 190 7.94 2.73 -6.23
CA TYR A 190 7.08 1.60 -5.92
C TYR A 190 6.41 1.74 -4.54
N CYS A 191 5.23 1.16 -4.40
CA CYS A 191 4.57 0.92 -3.11
C CYS A 191 3.69 -0.33 -3.23
N THR A 192 3.00 -0.72 -2.17
CA THR A 192 2.22 -1.95 -2.12
C THR A 192 1.31 -2.14 -3.34
N GLY A 193 0.42 -1.19 -3.63
CA GLY A 193 -0.58 -1.31 -4.70
C GLY A 193 -0.49 -0.26 -5.80
N GLY A 194 0.44 0.71 -5.70
CA GLY A 194 0.65 1.79 -6.69
C GLY A 194 0.13 3.17 -6.25
N ILE A 195 -0.87 3.26 -5.38
CA ILE A 195 -1.56 4.52 -5.08
C ILE A 195 -0.64 5.63 -4.53
N ARG A 196 0.32 5.30 -3.64
CA ARG A 196 1.25 6.29 -3.09
C ARG A 196 2.16 6.85 -4.19
N CYS A 197 2.53 6.00 -5.16
CA CYS A 197 3.40 6.37 -6.26
C CYS A 197 2.73 7.32 -7.26
N GLU A 198 1.43 7.28 -7.44
CA GLU A 198 0.71 8.25 -8.26
C GLU A 198 0.98 9.69 -7.80
N ILE A 199 0.96 9.91 -6.50
CA ILE A 199 1.20 11.21 -5.89
C ILE A 199 2.70 11.49 -5.80
N LEU A 200 3.48 10.55 -5.28
CA LEU A 200 4.92 10.69 -5.07
C LEU A 200 5.66 11.03 -6.37
N SER A 201 5.36 10.32 -7.46
CA SER A 201 6.00 10.57 -8.74
C SER A 201 5.68 11.97 -9.31
N SER A 202 4.43 12.43 -9.14
CA SER A 202 4.05 13.80 -9.52
C SER A 202 4.81 14.84 -8.70
N ILE A 203 4.95 14.63 -7.39
CA ILE A 203 5.74 15.50 -6.50
C ILE A 203 7.22 15.51 -6.94
N MET A 204 7.81 14.35 -7.19
CA MET A 204 9.20 14.25 -7.62
C MET A 204 9.45 15.00 -8.93
N ILE A 205 8.58 14.83 -9.93
CA ILE A 205 8.69 15.57 -11.21
C ILE A 205 8.63 17.08 -10.99
N LYS A 206 7.71 17.56 -10.15
CA LYS A 206 7.60 18.99 -9.80
C LYS A 206 8.86 19.51 -9.06
N ARG A 207 9.62 18.65 -8.38
CA ARG A 207 10.87 18.99 -7.68
C ARG A 207 12.11 18.74 -8.53
N GLY A 208 11.94 18.52 -9.84
CA GLY A 208 13.03 18.50 -10.82
C GLY A 208 13.64 17.14 -11.12
N PHE A 209 13.02 16.03 -10.68
CA PHE A 209 13.41 14.70 -11.14
C PHE A 209 12.97 14.53 -12.60
N LYS A 210 13.88 14.17 -13.49
CA LYS A 210 13.66 14.25 -14.95
C LYS A 210 13.01 13.00 -15.54
N GLU A 211 13.33 11.83 -15.00
CA GLU A 211 12.89 10.55 -15.53
C GLU A 211 12.28 9.71 -14.40
N VAL A 212 10.97 9.84 -14.20
CA VAL A 212 10.26 9.16 -13.10
C VAL A 212 9.26 8.18 -13.65
N TYR A 213 9.39 6.95 -13.19
CA TYR A 213 8.49 5.83 -13.46
C TYR A 213 7.80 5.37 -12.19
N GLN A 214 6.73 4.63 -12.35
CA GLN A 214 6.06 3.93 -11.25
C GLN A 214 5.65 2.53 -11.70
N ILE A 215 5.70 1.54 -10.80
CA ILE A 215 5.31 0.16 -11.11
C ILE A 215 3.79 0.08 -11.21
N ASP A 216 3.28 -0.27 -12.40
CA ASP A 216 1.85 -0.50 -12.62
C ASP A 216 1.33 -1.63 -11.73
N GLY A 217 0.38 -1.29 -10.87
CA GLY A 217 -0.17 -2.22 -9.88
C GLY A 217 0.70 -2.45 -8.64
N GLY A 218 1.85 -1.77 -8.55
CA GLY A 218 2.74 -1.80 -7.40
C GLY A 218 3.43 -3.15 -7.19
N ILE A 219 3.96 -3.35 -5.98
CA ILE A 219 4.69 -4.56 -5.58
C ILE A 219 3.81 -5.81 -5.72
N VAL A 220 2.50 -5.71 -5.39
CA VAL A 220 1.58 -6.85 -5.51
C VAL A 220 1.63 -7.44 -6.92
N ARG A 221 1.41 -6.61 -7.96
CA ARG A 221 1.42 -7.09 -9.35
C ARG A 221 2.82 -7.54 -9.79
N TYR A 222 3.86 -6.84 -9.34
CA TYR A 222 5.24 -7.18 -9.67
C TYR A 222 5.60 -8.57 -9.12
N GLY A 223 5.36 -8.81 -7.84
CA GLY A 223 5.66 -10.09 -7.19
C GLY A 223 4.85 -11.26 -7.77
N GLU A 224 3.53 -11.06 -8.01
CA GLU A 224 2.68 -12.09 -8.63
C GLU A 224 3.15 -12.47 -10.04
N SER A 225 3.73 -11.54 -10.79
CA SER A 225 4.14 -11.79 -12.19
C SER A 225 5.56 -12.31 -12.33
N GLN A 226 6.49 -11.97 -11.44
CA GLN A 226 7.92 -12.29 -11.56
C GLN A 226 8.34 -13.51 -10.72
N GLY A 227 7.66 -13.80 -9.62
CA GLY A 227 7.97 -14.95 -8.77
C GLY A 227 9.46 -15.00 -8.39
N ASP A 228 10.10 -16.15 -8.61
CA ASP A 228 11.50 -16.40 -8.24
C ASP A 228 12.55 -15.58 -9.01
N LYS A 229 12.16 -14.99 -10.15
CA LYS A 229 13.03 -14.11 -10.96
C LYS A 229 12.95 -12.66 -10.55
N SER A 230 12.28 -12.39 -9.44
CA SER A 230 11.98 -11.05 -8.95
C SER A 230 13.25 -10.31 -8.50
N LEU A 231 13.28 -8.99 -8.76
CA LEU A 231 14.22 -8.07 -8.13
C LEU A 231 13.79 -7.70 -6.71
N TRP A 232 12.64 -8.21 -6.27
CA TRP A 232 12.11 -8.05 -4.93
C TRP A 232 12.71 -9.07 -3.97
N GLU A 233 13.11 -8.61 -2.78
CA GLU A 233 13.63 -9.43 -1.71
C GLU A 233 12.70 -9.36 -0.50
N GLY A 234 12.43 -10.52 0.12
CA GLY A 234 11.64 -10.61 1.35
C GLY A 234 10.12 -10.68 1.16
N SER A 235 9.40 -10.34 2.23
CA SER A 235 7.95 -10.37 2.33
C SER A 235 7.34 -9.00 2.05
N LEU A 236 6.11 -8.95 1.54
CA LEU A 236 5.38 -7.70 1.37
C LEU A 236 4.50 -7.44 2.60
N TYR A 237 4.68 -6.28 3.26
CA TYR A 237 3.77 -5.81 4.29
C TYR A 237 2.39 -5.44 3.68
N VAL A 238 1.32 -5.92 4.30
CA VAL A 238 -0.07 -5.60 3.93
C VAL A 238 -0.84 -5.04 5.14
N PHE A 239 -1.84 -4.19 4.85
CA PHE A 239 -2.60 -3.47 5.88
C PHE A 239 -3.90 -4.19 6.29
N ASP A 240 -3.84 -5.52 6.39
CA ASP A 240 -4.90 -6.38 6.90
C ASP A 240 -4.32 -7.36 7.95
N ASP A 241 -5.17 -8.21 8.53
CA ASP A 241 -4.78 -9.08 9.64
C ASP A 241 -3.71 -10.14 9.28
N ARG A 242 -3.39 -10.31 7.99
CA ARG A 242 -2.26 -11.14 7.53
C ARG A 242 -0.91 -10.51 7.85
N LEU A 243 -0.83 -9.17 7.90
CA LEU A 243 0.34 -8.31 8.11
C LEU A 243 1.45 -8.45 7.06
N ASN A 244 1.66 -9.61 6.47
CA ASN A 244 2.59 -9.82 5.35
C ASN A 244 2.14 -10.94 4.42
N ILE A 245 2.69 -10.93 3.20
CA ILE A 245 2.54 -12.00 2.21
C ILE A 245 3.89 -12.29 1.54
N ASN A 246 4.11 -13.55 1.15
CA ASN A 246 5.24 -13.97 0.32
C ASN A 246 4.74 -14.23 -1.10
N PHE A 247 5.58 -13.94 -2.10
CA PHE A 247 5.25 -14.22 -3.50
C PHE A 247 5.70 -15.62 -3.92
N THR A 248 6.67 -16.19 -3.20
CA THR A 248 7.16 -17.56 -3.41
C THR A 248 7.29 -18.28 -2.07
N PRO A 249 7.19 -19.61 -2.04
CA PRO A 249 7.39 -20.39 -0.81
C PRO A 249 8.79 -20.20 -0.21
N ASP A 250 9.80 -19.98 -1.06
CA ASP A 250 11.21 -19.86 -0.68
C ASP A 250 11.67 -18.40 -0.53
N ALA A 251 10.74 -17.47 -0.31
CA ALA A 251 11.06 -16.05 -0.12
C ALA A 251 12.06 -15.88 1.04
N VAL A 252 13.18 -15.20 0.77
CA VAL A 252 14.21 -14.95 1.77
C VAL A 252 13.66 -14.04 2.85
N THR A 253 13.83 -14.40 4.12
CA THR A 253 13.49 -13.53 5.23
C THR A 253 14.63 -12.54 5.47
N ILE A 254 14.38 -11.26 5.17
CA ILE A 254 15.36 -10.18 5.33
C ILE A 254 15.15 -9.36 6.61
N GLY A 255 14.01 -9.51 7.27
CA GLY A 255 13.70 -8.79 8.51
C GLY A 255 14.38 -9.46 9.71
N GLU A 256 14.70 -8.65 10.72
CA GLU A 256 15.35 -9.07 11.95
C GLU A 256 14.46 -8.78 13.17
N CYS A 257 14.35 -9.72 14.07
CA CYS A 257 13.63 -9.59 15.32
C CYS A 257 14.24 -8.47 16.18
N GLU A 258 13.43 -7.52 16.61
CA GLU A 258 13.89 -6.36 17.41
C GLU A 258 14.38 -6.78 18.83
N SER A 259 14.09 -8.02 19.27
CA SER A 259 14.55 -8.55 20.57
C SER A 259 15.80 -9.40 20.47
N CYS A 260 15.86 -10.37 19.55
CA CYS A 260 16.96 -11.35 19.48
C CYS A 260 17.78 -11.28 18.19
N SER A 261 17.47 -10.36 17.26
CA SER A 261 18.09 -10.24 15.94
C SER A 261 17.96 -11.47 15.03
N GLY A 262 17.17 -12.46 15.41
CA GLY A 262 16.86 -13.61 14.55
C GLY A 262 15.98 -13.22 13.36
N PRO A 263 16.03 -13.98 12.24
CA PRO A 263 15.26 -13.65 11.05
C PRO A 263 13.75 -13.75 11.29
N THR A 264 12.99 -12.73 10.86
CA THR A 264 11.52 -12.73 10.94
C THR A 264 10.90 -11.74 9.98
N SER A 265 9.69 -12.03 9.48
CA SER A 265 8.81 -11.08 8.77
C SER A 265 7.54 -10.77 9.58
N SER A 266 7.47 -11.19 10.84
CA SER A 266 6.26 -11.12 11.65
C SER A 266 6.18 -9.82 12.43
N PHE A 267 5.36 -8.89 11.96
CA PHE A 267 4.96 -7.71 12.74
C PHE A 267 3.90 -8.07 13.78
N ARG A 268 4.00 -7.48 14.96
CA ARG A 268 3.06 -7.63 16.07
C ARG A 268 2.59 -6.24 16.52
N ASN A 269 1.32 -6.14 16.89
CA ASN A 269 0.82 -4.91 17.49
C ASN A 269 1.27 -4.82 18.95
N CYS A 270 1.70 -3.64 19.37
CA CYS A 270 2.00 -3.39 20.77
C CYS A 270 0.79 -3.67 21.66
N THR A 271 1.02 -4.33 22.78
CA THR A 271 -0.04 -4.72 23.73
C THR A 271 -0.44 -3.62 24.69
N ASN A 272 0.30 -2.50 24.77
CA ASN A 272 -0.06 -1.37 25.60
C ASN A 272 -1.36 -0.71 25.11
N LEU A 273 -2.29 -0.46 26.02
CA LEU A 273 -3.57 0.18 25.73
C LEU A 273 -3.36 1.55 25.06
N GLY A 274 -3.96 1.73 23.89
CA GLY A 274 -3.88 2.97 23.10
C GLY A 274 -2.62 3.11 22.24
N CYS A 275 -1.66 2.20 22.33
CA CYS A 275 -0.53 2.11 21.42
C CYS A 275 -0.97 1.44 20.09
N LYS A 276 -0.43 1.93 18.98
CA LYS A 276 -0.67 1.37 17.64
C LYS A 276 0.65 1.04 16.92
N ASP A 277 1.75 0.99 17.68
CA ASP A 277 3.05 0.70 17.12
C ASP A 277 3.14 -0.78 16.74
N LEU A 278 3.86 -1.02 15.66
CA LEU A 278 4.22 -2.36 15.22
C LEU A 278 5.64 -2.66 15.66
N VAL A 279 5.83 -3.86 16.22
CA VAL A 279 7.13 -4.39 16.62
C VAL A 279 7.42 -5.59 15.74
N LEU A 280 8.64 -5.71 15.24
CA LEU A 280 9.06 -6.86 14.43
C LEU A 280 9.64 -7.93 15.36
N LEU A 281 8.91 -9.02 15.61
CA LEU A 281 9.27 -10.07 16.55
C LEU A 281 9.12 -11.46 15.94
N CYS A 282 10.12 -12.32 16.16
CA CYS A 282 9.97 -13.75 15.89
C CYS A 282 8.98 -14.40 16.87
N ASP A 283 8.46 -15.57 16.51
CA ASP A 283 7.44 -16.25 17.32
C ASP A 283 7.90 -16.52 18.74
N THR A 284 9.16 -16.96 18.93
CA THR A 284 9.75 -17.23 20.26
C THR A 284 9.80 -15.96 21.12
N CYS A 285 10.24 -14.83 20.57
CA CYS A 285 10.30 -13.59 21.33
C CYS A 285 8.92 -12.97 21.59
N PHE A 286 7.93 -13.30 20.77
CA PHE A 286 6.56 -12.87 20.96
C PHE A 286 5.87 -13.54 22.16
N GLU A 287 6.33 -14.72 22.59
CA GLU A 287 5.81 -15.40 23.79
C GLU A 287 6.10 -14.64 25.08
N ASP A 288 7.11 -13.78 25.09
CA ASP A 288 7.40 -12.91 26.24
C ASP A 288 6.65 -11.55 26.11
N PRO A 289 5.64 -11.28 26.96
CA PRO A 289 4.87 -10.04 26.90
C PRO A 289 5.71 -8.76 27.03
N ALA A 290 6.90 -8.82 27.67
CA ALA A 290 7.79 -7.70 27.80
C ALA A 290 8.34 -7.21 26.45
N ASN A 291 8.53 -8.11 25.49
CA ASN A 291 8.98 -7.75 24.15
C ASN A 291 7.92 -7.06 23.30
N VAL A 292 6.64 -7.19 23.67
CA VAL A 292 5.50 -6.67 22.90
C VAL A 292 4.98 -5.36 23.46
N GLN A 293 5.56 -4.86 24.55
CA GLN A 293 5.20 -3.59 25.16
C GLN A 293 6.06 -2.46 24.60
N CYS A 294 5.43 -1.32 24.26
CA CYS A 294 6.16 -0.10 23.98
C CYS A 294 6.93 0.33 25.22
N ASN A 295 8.22 0.45 25.09
CA ASN A 295 9.03 1.32 25.91
C ASN A 295 9.21 2.66 25.17
N GLU A 296 9.76 3.68 25.83
CA GLU A 296 9.91 5.03 25.23
C GLU A 296 10.69 5.03 23.89
N THR A 297 11.45 3.97 23.61
CA THR A 297 12.22 3.80 22.38
C THR A 297 11.37 3.36 21.17
N HIS A 298 10.17 2.84 21.40
CA HIS A 298 9.23 2.42 20.32
C HIS A 298 8.18 3.51 20.00
N THR A 299 8.25 4.68 20.62
CA THR A 299 7.33 5.78 20.35
C THR A 299 7.57 6.34 18.95
N ARG A 300 6.87 5.81 17.96
CA ARG A 300 6.49 6.59 16.77
C ARG A 300 5.72 7.78 17.30
N GLY A 301 6.24 8.98 17.04
CA GLY A 301 5.73 10.22 17.60
C GLY A 301 4.21 10.21 17.71
N ARG A 302 3.69 10.32 18.92
CA ARG A 302 2.26 10.42 19.20
C ARG A 302 1.71 11.51 18.29
N ARG A 303 0.89 11.14 17.32
CA ARG A 303 0.02 12.12 16.71
C ARG A 303 -0.79 12.72 17.86
N LYS A 304 -0.49 13.96 18.23
CA LYS A 304 -1.48 14.78 18.91
C LYS A 304 -2.67 14.79 17.99
N GLU A 305 -3.72 14.06 18.36
CA GLU A 305 -5.02 14.25 17.74
C GLU A 305 -5.31 15.72 17.93
N ALA A 306 -5.30 16.48 16.85
CA ALA A 306 -5.89 17.79 16.85
C ALA A 306 -7.38 17.55 17.16
N VAL A 307 -7.74 17.84 18.40
CA VAL A 307 -9.11 18.03 18.82
C VAL A 307 -9.56 19.31 18.12
N GLY A 308 -10.57 19.15 17.24
CA GLY A 308 -11.20 20.23 16.49
C GLY A 308 -12.17 19.60 15.49
#